data_215c734ad716955f45c31c34ae699d3e
#
_entry.id   215c734ad716955f45c31c34ae699d3e
#
_cell.length_a   1.000
_cell.length_b   1.000
_cell.length_c   1.000
_cell.angle_alpha   90.00
_cell.angle_beta   90.00
_cell.angle_gamma   90.00
#
_symmetry.space_group_name_H-M   'P 1'
#
loop_
_entity.id
_entity.type
_entity.pdbx_description
1 polymer ?
#
loop_
_entity_poly.entity_id
_entity_poly.type
_entity_poly.pdbx_seq_one_letter_code
_entity_poly.pdbx_strand_id
1 'polypeptide(L)'
;MTDKELIEKALNGMLQALDPHSSFMSEEIYKEMQMDTSGSFGGLGIEITTDKGFIKVVSPIDDTPAYKAGILAGDYITHLDGTSVVDMTLKEAIDIMKGEPGTTITLTIFRSSEEPFDVDIKRDIIKVASVKHRLINDVGYIRIIQFNEQTTTGLKKSIKAVSYTHLTLPTSYA
;
A
#
# COMPACT_ATOMS: atom_id res chain seq x y z
N MET A 1 -2.88 -26.04 16.18
CA MET A 1 -2.58 -26.44 14.79
C MET A 1 -3.81 -27.11 14.25
N THR A 2 -4.41 -26.55 13.22
CA THR A 2 -5.62 -27.09 12.58
C THR A 2 -5.26 -28.17 11.56
N ASP A 3 -6.23 -29.00 11.15
CA ASP A 3 -6.02 -30.00 10.09
C ASP A 3 -5.58 -29.35 8.78
N LYS A 4 -6.11 -28.16 8.44
CA LYS A 4 -5.70 -27.38 7.29
C LYS A 4 -4.20 -27.03 7.35
N GLU A 5 -3.74 -26.48 8.47
CA GLU A 5 -2.31 -26.12 8.66
C GLU A 5 -1.39 -27.34 8.58
N LEU A 6 -1.85 -28.50 9.06
CA LEU A 6 -1.08 -29.74 9.00
C LEU A 6 -0.91 -30.23 7.56
N ILE A 7 -2.00 -30.19 6.78
CA ILE A 7 -1.99 -30.58 5.36
C ILE A 7 -1.11 -29.62 4.55
N GLU A 8 -1.22 -28.31 4.76
CA GLU A 8 -0.40 -27.31 4.07
C GLU A 8 1.10 -27.50 4.34
N LYS A 9 1.47 -27.77 5.60
CA LYS A 9 2.87 -28.07 5.96
C LYS A 9 3.37 -29.37 5.34
N ALA A 10 2.53 -30.39 5.27
CA ALA A 10 2.88 -31.67 4.64
C ALA A 10 3.11 -31.49 3.14
N LEU A 11 2.20 -30.78 2.44
CA LEU A 11 2.33 -30.46 1.01
C LEU A 11 3.61 -29.66 0.74
N ASN A 12 3.89 -28.64 1.57
CA ASN A 12 5.10 -27.84 1.41
C ASN A 12 6.38 -28.68 1.62
N GLY A 13 6.39 -29.54 2.63
CA GLY A 13 7.52 -30.45 2.87
C GLY A 13 7.74 -31.45 1.72
N MET A 14 6.67 -31.98 1.14
CA MET A 14 6.76 -32.85 -0.04
C MET A 14 7.34 -32.13 -1.26
N LEU A 15 6.89 -30.91 -1.52
CA LEU A 15 7.36 -30.13 -2.68
C LEU A 15 8.81 -29.69 -2.51
N GLN A 16 9.20 -29.22 -1.32
CA GLN A 16 10.59 -28.85 -1.03
C GLN A 16 11.56 -30.04 -1.12
N ALA A 17 11.08 -31.27 -0.90
CA ALA A 17 11.89 -32.47 -1.08
C ALA A 17 12.13 -32.82 -2.57
N LEU A 18 11.31 -32.29 -3.49
CA LEU A 18 11.48 -32.49 -4.94
C LEU A 18 12.57 -31.57 -5.49
N ASP A 19 12.51 -30.28 -5.15
CA ASP A 19 13.50 -29.29 -5.53
C ASP A 19 13.39 -28.04 -4.63
N PRO A 20 14.48 -27.25 -4.45
CA PRO A 20 14.48 -26.10 -3.56
C PRO A 20 13.64 -24.90 -4.05
N HIS A 21 13.15 -24.92 -5.28
CA HIS A 21 12.33 -23.84 -5.87
C HIS A 21 10.84 -24.18 -5.88
N SER A 22 10.47 -25.42 -5.53
CA SER A 22 9.07 -25.84 -5.44
C SER A 22 8.52 -25.60 -4.04
N SER A 23 7.38 -24.90 -3.96
CA SER A 23 6.68 -24.62 -2.69
C SER A 23 5.17 -24.67 -2.88
N PHE A 24 4.47 -25.02 -1.81
CA PHE A 24 3.02 -24.87 -1.75
C PHE A 24 2.68 -23.47 -1.26
N MET A 25 1.76 -22.80 -1.94
CA MET A 25 1.22 -21.52 -1.49
C MET A 25 -0.23 -21.72 -1.06
N SER A 26 -0.57 -21.29 0.15
CA SER A 26 -1.97 -21.16 0.53
C SER A 26 -2.66 -20.10 -0.31
N GLU A 27 -3.99 -20.08 -0.29
CA GLU A 27 -4.76 -19.07 -1.02
C GLU A 27 -4.36 -17.64 -0.60
N GLU A 28 -4.11 -17.44 0.68
CA GLU A 28 -3.69 -16.16 1.25
C GLU A 28 -2.32 -15.73 0.71
N ILE A 29 -1.32 -16.62 0.75
CA ILE A 29 0.04 -16.37 0.23
C ILE A 29 0.01 -16.11 -1.27
N TYR A 30 -0.81 -16.86 -2.01
CA TYR A 30 -0.96 -16.67 -3.45
C TYR A 30 -1.56 -15.28 -3.78
N LYS A 31 -2.58 -14.85 -3.03
CA LYS A 31 -3.16 -13.50 -3.18
C LYS A 31 -2.14 -12.41 -2.86
N GLU A 32 -1.36 -12.56 -1.77
CA GLU A 32 -0.27 -11.62 -1.44
C GLU A 32 0.76 -11.53 -2.57
N MET A 33 1.21 -12.67 -3.11
CA MET A 33 2.15 -12.71 -4.22
C MET A 33 1.58 -12.03 -5.49
N GLN A 34 0.30 -12.24 -5.79
CA GLN A 34 -0.35 -11.54 -6.90
C GLN A 34 -0.39 -10.01 -6.69
N MET A 35 -0.67 -9.55 -5.47
CA MET A 35 -0.66 -8.12 -5.13
C MET A 35 0.75 -7.53 -5.31
N ASP A 36 1.78 -8.20 -4.81
CA ASP A 36 3.17 -7.76 -4.95
C ASP A 36 3.61 -7.70 -6.41
N THR A 37 3.21 -8.70 -7.21
CA THR A 37 3.55 -8.76 -8.64
C THR A 37 2.81 -7.68 -9.43
N SER A 38 1.52 -7.47 -9.17
CA SER A 38 0.73 -6.44 -9.84
C SER A 38 1.08 -5.01 -9.36
N GLY A 39 1.61 -4.88 -8.16
CA GLY A 39 1.87 -3.59 -7.50
C GLY A 39 0.58 -2.85 -7.14
N SER A 40 -0.51 -3.60 -6.94
CA SER A 40 -1.82 -3.04 -6.59
C SER A 40 -2.57 -3.95 -5.62
N PHE A 41 -3.32 -3.35 -4.70
CA PHE A 41 -4.13 -4.08 -3.73
C PHE A 41 -5.42 -3.31 -3.41
N GLY A 42 -6.44 -4.04 -2.95
CA GLY A 42 -7.67 -3.43 -2.46
C GLY A 42 -7.48 -2.86 -1.05
N GLY A 43 -7.83 -1.59 -0.83
CA GLY A 43 -7.66 -0.95 0.47
C GLY A 43 -8.00 0.54 0.48
N LEU A 44 -7.45 1.26 1.45
CA LEU A 44 -7.76 2.67 1.71
C LEU A 44 -6.69 3.63 1.16
N GLY A 45 -5.44 3.16 1.03
CA GLY A 45 -4.31 3.99 0.61
C GLY A 45 -3.76 4.86 1.73
N ILE A 46 -3.47 4.24 2.88
CA ILE A 46 -2.89 4.88 4.06
C ILE A 46 -1.58 4.20 4.43
N GLU A 47 -0.55 4.98 4.68
CA GLU A 47 0.66 4.52 5.36
C GLU A 47 0.48 4.68 6.87
N ILE A 48 0.66 3.61 7.63
CA ILE A 48 0.37 3.57 9.07
C ILE A 48 1.54 3.02 9.87
N THR A 49 1.57 3.38 11.14
CA THR A 49 2.49 2.83 12.15
C THR A 49 1.76 2.65 13.47
N THR A 50 2.39 2.03 14.45
CA THR A 50 1.87 1.96 15.81
C THR A 50 2.51 3.05 16.67
N ASP A 51 1.71 3.77 17.46
CA ASP A 51 2.17 4.74 18.43
C ASP A 51 1.28 4.66 19.70
N LYS A 52 1.89 4.37 20.86
CA LYS A 52 1.21 4.28 22.17
C LYS A 52 0.00 3.34 22.21
N GLY A 53 0.05 2.22 21.48
CA GLY A 53 -1.03 1.25 21.43
C GLY A 53 -2.17 1.59 20.46
N PHE A 54 -2.06 2.69 19.73
CA PHE A 54 -2.99 3.06 18.66
C PHE A 54 -2.32 2.99 17.28
N ILE A 55 -3.14 3.01 16.26
CA ILE A 55 -2.67 3.07 14.88
C ILE A 55 -2.59 4.54 14.48
N LYS A 56 -1.39 4.98 14.13
CA LYS A 56 -1.13 6.35 13.69
C LYS A 56 -0.97 6.41 12.18
N VAL A 57 -1.65 7.34 11.55
CA VAL A 57 -1.48 7.66 10.14
C VAL A 57 -0.16 8.40 9.95
N VAL A 58 0.76 7.81 9.19
CA VAL A 58 2.01 8.45 8.77
C VAL A 58 1.69 9.44 7.65
N SER A 59 1.02 8.94 6.59
CA SER A 59 0.49 9.76 5.51
C SER A 59 -0.59 9.01 4.72
N PRO A 60 -1.65 9.67 4.25
CA PRO A 60 -2.46 9.14 3.18
C PRO A 60 -1.67 9.20 1.86
N ILE A 61 -1.92 8.25 0.98
CA ILE A 61 -1.37 8.25 -0.38
C ILE A 61 -2.23 9.16 -1.27
N ASP A 62 -1.61 10.02 -2.05
CA ASP A 62 -2.32 10.95 -2.95
C ASP A 62 -3.30 10.21 -3.87
N ASP A 63 -4.45 10.85 -4.16
CA ASP A 63 -5.52 10.35 -5.01
C ASP A 63 -6.26 9.09 -4.54
N THR A 64 -5.95 8.56 -3.35
CA THR A 64 -6.59 7.37 -2.77
C THR A 64 -7.90 7.70 -2.04
N PRO A 65 -8.70 6.66 -1.70
CA PRO A 65 -9.93 6.84 -0.94
C PRO A 65 -9.74 7.58 0.40
N ALA A 66 -8.70 7.23 1.15
CA ALA A 66 -8.41 7.87 2.44
C ALA A 66 -8.04 9.34 2.28
N TYR A 67 -7.23 9.69 1.27
CA TYR A 67 -6.91 11.08 0.93
C TYR A 67 -8.18 11.88 0.62
N LYS A 68 -9.08 11.33 -0.22
CA LYS A 68 -10.35 11.96 -0.59
C LYS A 68 -11.32 12.08 0.59
N ALA A 69 -11.26 11.17 1.54
CA ALA A 69 -12.04 11.20 2.77
C ALA A 69 -11.51 12.18 3.83
N GLY A 70 -10.39 12.87 3.56
CA GLY A 70 -9.84 13.88 4.46
C GLY A 70 -9.02 13.32 5.63
N ILE A 71 -8.51 12.10 5.53
CA ILE A 71 -7.53 11.55 6.47
C ILE A 71 -6.23 12.34 6.34
N LEU A 72 -5.63 12.69 7.46
CA LEU A 72 -4.42 13.51 7.54
C LEU A 72 -3.26 12.76 8.20
N ALA A 73 -2.05 13.18 7.88
CA ALA A 73 -0.86 12.73 8.60
C ALA A 73 -0.95 13.15 10.08
N GLY A 74 -0.68 12.20 10.98
CA GLY A 74 -0.78 12.40 12.42
C GLY A 74 -2.12 12.05 13.05
N ASP A 75 -3.13 11.71 12.27
CA ASP A 75 -4.39 11.16 12.78
C ASP A 75 -4.15 9.81 13.50
N TYR A 76 -4.92 9.54 14.53
CA TYR A 76 -4.96 8.26 15.20
C TYR A 76 -6.25 7.53 14.87
N ILE A 77 -6.13 6.29 14.42
CA ILE A 77 -7.26 5.40 14.23
C ILE A 77 -7.45 4.65 15.53
N THR A 78 -8.63 4.79 16.14
CA THR A 78 -8.96 4.18 17.43
C THR A 78 -9.87 2.96 17.29
N HIS A 79 -10.73 2.93 16.25
CA HIS A 79 -11.61 1.80 15.96
C HIS A 79 -11.66 1.54 14.44
N LEU A 80 -11.88 0.27 14.10
CA LEU A 80 -12.15 -0.23 12.76
C LEU A 80 -13.50 -0.96 12.80
N ASP A 81 -14.50 -0.47 12.06
CA ASP A 81 -15.89 -0.99 12.09
C ASP A 81 -16.43 -1.16 13.54
N GLY A 82 -16.16 -0.17 14.41
CA GLY A 82 -16.54 -0.17 15.81
C GLY A 82 -15.70 -1.07 16.73
N THR A 83 -14.73 -1.82 16.20
CA THR A 83 -13.81 -2.64 17.00
C THR A 83 -12.56 -1.84 17.37
N SER A 84 -12.22 -1.79 18.68
CA SER A 84 -11.04 -1.07 19.18
C SER A 84 -9.74 -1.67 18.63
N VAL A 85 -8.79 -0.81 18.26
CA VAL A 85 -7.47 -1.23 17.74
C VAL A 85 -6.43 -1.46 18.83
N VAL A 86 -6.73 -1.16 20.11
CA VAL A 86 -5.75 -1.15 21.22
C VAL A 86 -5.05 -2.50 21.42
N ASP A 87 -5.75 -3.60 21.22
CA ASP A 87 -5.22 -4.96 21.39
C ASP A 87 -4.85 -5.63 20.05
N MET A 88 -4.93 -4.88 18.93
CA MET A 88 -4.62 -5.40 17.62
C MET A 88 -3.14 -5.22 17.29
N THR A 89 -2.56 -6.22 16.63
CA THR A 89 -1.29 -6.06 15.96
C THR A 89 -1.44 -5.19 14.72
N LEU A 90 -0.36 -4.53 14.30
CA LEU A 90 -0.38 -3.73 13.06
C LEU A 90 -0.81 -4.57 11.84
N LYS A 91 -0.43 -5.85 11.81
CA LYS A 91 -0.81 -6.77 10.73
C LYS A 91 -2.31 -7.01 10.70
N GLU A 92 -2.93 -7.33 11.84
CA GLU A 92 -4.38 -7.53 11.94
C GLU A 92 -5.15 -6.29 11.50
N ALA A 93 -4.71 -5.11 11.92
CA ALA A 93 -5.33 -3.86 11.49
C ALA A 93 -5.19 -3.63 9.97
N ILE A 94 -4.02 -3.92 9.39
CA ILE A 94 -3.81 -3.84 7.94
C ILE A 94 -4.74 -4.81 7.21
N ASP A 95 -4.87 -6.05 7.70
CA ASP A 95 -5.71 -7.07 7.07
C ASP A 95 -7.20 -6.67 7.11
N ILE A 96 -7.67 -6.02 8.19
CA ILE A 96 -9.03 -5.47 8.29
C ILE A 96 -9.22 -4.28 7.34
N MET A 97 -8.22 -3.38 7.26
CA MET A 97 -8.30 -2.21 6.36
C MET A 97 -8.20 -2.58 4.89
N LYS A 98 -7.48 -3.65 4.55
CA LYS A 98 -7.52 -4.27 3.23
C LYS A 98 -8.89 -4.92 3.01
N GLY A 99 -9.23 -5.17 1.76
CA GLY A 99 -10.46 -5.87 1.40
C GLY A 99 -10.83 -5.67 -0.06
N GLU A 100 -11.96 -6.24 -0.44
CA GLU A 100 -12.43 -6.15 -1.83
C GLU A 100 -12.75 -4.70 -2.21
N PRO A 101 -12.28 -4.24 -3.38
CA PRO A 101 -12.63 -2.92 -3.91
C PRO A 101 -14.16 -2.77 -3.99
N GLY A 102 -14.65 -1.62 -3.57
CA GLY A 102 -16.08 -1.32 -3.54
C GLY A 102 -16.78 -1.58 -2.21
N THR A 103 -16.16 -2.32 -1.28
CA THR A 103 -16.65 -2.46 0.10
C THR A 103 -16.31 -1.21 0.93
N THR A 104 -17.09 -0.94 1.98
CA THR A 104 -16.87 0.22 2.87
C THR A 104 -16.34 -0.26 4.21
N ILE A 105 -15.51 0.55 4.85
CA ILE A 105 -15.06 0.41 6.23
C ILE A 105 -15.25 1.75 6.95
N THR A 106 -15.65 1.70 8.20
CA THR A 106 -15.77 2.86 9.09
C THR A 106 -14.51 2.96 9.96
N LEU A 107 -13.81 4.08 9.91
CA LEU A 107 -12.67 4.39 10.78
C LEU A 107 -13.09 5.43 11.83
N THR A 108 -12.89 5.15 13.11
CA THR A 108 -13.00 6.19 14.14
C THR A 108 -11.66 6.89 14.29
N ILE A 109 -11.62 8.17 13.97
CA ILE A 109 -10.41 9.00 13.95
C ILE A 109 -10.35 9.88 15.20
N PHE A 110 -9.18 9.94 15.82
CA PHE A 110 -8.84 10.92 16.83
C PHE A 110 -7.78 11.89 16.28
N ARG A 111 -8.12 13.17 16.26
CA ARG A 111 -7.26 14.27 15.82
C ARG A 111 -7.11 15.25 16.99
N SER A 112 -5.89 15.69 17.29
CA SER A 112 -5.55 16.40 18.53
C SER A 112 -6.36 17.66 18.85
N SER A 113 -7.08 18.23 17.88
CA SER A 113 -7.87 19.46 18.05
C SER A 113 -9.39 19.24 17.90
N GLU A 114 -9.83 17.99 17.75
CA GLU A 114 -11.22 17.67 17.45
C GLU A 114 -11.72 16.53 18.36
N GLU A 115 -13.03 16.43 18.55
CA GLU A 115 -13.60 15.23 19.14
C GLU A 115 -13.47 14.04 18.17
N PRO A 116 -13.38 12.79 18.69
CA PRO A 116 -13.33 11.62 17.83
C PRO A 116 -14.54 11.58 16.87
N PHE A 117 -14.29 11.30 15.60
CA PHE A 117 -15.31 11.26 14.57
C PHE A 117 -15.16 10.03 13.67
N ASP A 118 -16.26 9.58 13.11
CA ASP A 118 -16.28 8.45 12.20
C ASP A 118 -16.16 8.90 10.75
N VAL A 119 -15.39 8.13 9.97
CA VAL A 119 -15.19 8.35 8.54
C VAL A 119 -15.43 7.05 7.81
N ASP A 120 -16.45 7.04 6.95
CA ASP A 120 -16.72 5.93 6.05
C ASP A 120 -15.85 6.04 4.80
N ILE A 121 -15.04 5.01 4.54
CA ILE A 121 -14.15 4.97 3.39
C ILE A 121 -14.46 3.75 2.55
N LYS A 122 -14.79 3.99 1.28
CA LYS A 122 -14.98 2.93 0.31
C LYS A 122 -13.63 2.46 -0.22
N ARG A 123 -13.33 1.16 -0.05
CA ARG A 123 -12.09 0.56 -0.56
C ARG A 123 -12.01 0.65 -2.07
N ASP A 124 -10.81 0.86 -2.58
CA ASP A 124 -10.52 0.93 -4.01
C ASP A 124 -9.20 0.21 -4.31
N ILE A 125 -8.88 0.04 -5.58
CA ILE A 125 -7.59 -0.49 -6.01
C ILE A 125 -6.52 0.56 -5.81
N ILE A 126 -5.64 0.33 -4.83
CA ILE A 126 -4.51 1.18 -4.53
C ILE A 126 -3.32 0.76 -5.38
N LYS A 127 -2.81 1.67 -6.21
CA LYS A 127 -1.61 1.47 -7.01
C LYS A 127 -0.42 2.12 -6.31
N VAL A 128 0.52 1.30 -5.88
CA VAL A 128 1.76 1.82 -5.26
C VAL A 128 2.74 2.19 -6.35
N ALA A 129 3.21 3.44 -6.32
CA ALA A 129 4.20 3.91 -7.28
C ALA A 129 5.53 3.16 -7.10
N SER A 130 5.85 2.26 -8.03
CA SER A 130 7.13 1.51 -8.05
C SER A 130 8.33 2.36 -8.44
N VAL A 131 8.11 3.56 -9.00
CA VAL A 131 9.15 4.48 -9.46
C VAL A 131 8.84 5.90 -8.96
N LYS A 132 9.80 6.52 -8.30
CA LYS A 132 9.77 7.94 -7.91
C LYS A 132 10.81 8.72 -8.71
N HIS A 133 10.52 9.98 -9.01
CA HIS A 133 11.46 10.87 -9.69
C HIS A 133 11.46 12.26 -9.06
N ARG A 134 12.56 12.96 -9.20
CA ARG A 134 12.72 14.35 -8.80
C ARG A 134 13.85 15.00 -9.60
N LEU A 135 13.84 16.31 -9.71
CA LEU A 135 14.97 17.11 -10.21
C LEU A 135 15.85 17.51 -9.03
N ILE A 136 17.16 17.36 -9.21
CA ILE A 136 18.18 17.82 -8.26
C ILE A 136 19.21 18.61 -9.07
N ASN A 137 19.29 19.93 -8.89
CA ASN A 137 20.23 20.81 -9.59
C ASN A 137 20.29 20.52 -11.10
N ASP A 138 19.14 20.52 -11.77
CA ASP A 138 19.01 20.23 -13.19
C ASP A 138 19.37 18.80 -13.63
N VAL A 139 19.56 17.88 -12.69
CA VAL A 139 19.75 16.45 -12.97
C VAL A 139 18.49 15.69 -12.62
N GLY A 140 17.97 14.92 -13.59
CA GLY A 140 16.82 14.01 -13.36
C GLY A 140 17.24 12.83 -12.50
N TYR A 141 16.71 12.75 -11.26
CA TYR A 141 16.90 11.60 -10.38
C TYR A 141 15.68 10.69 -10.45
N ILE A 142 15.91 9.41 -10.80
CA ILE A 142 14.85 8.39 -10.84
C ILE A 142 15.24 7.25 -9.91
N ARG A 143 14.31 6.86 -9.03
CA ARG A 143 14.48 5.75 -8.09
C ARG A 143 13.42 4.69 -8.34
N ILE A 144 13.86 3.49 -8.68
CA ILE A 144 13.01 2.29 -8.68
C ILE A 144 12.96 1.77 -7.24
N ILE A 145 11.76 1.70 -6.66
CA ILE A 145 11.53 1.28 -5.28
C ILE A 145 11.28 -0.23 -5.24
N GLN A 146 10.51 -0.72 -6.23
CA GLN A 146 10.09 -2.11 -6.32
C GLN A 146 9.96 -2.50 -7.80
N PHE A 147 10.25 -3.76 -8.11
CA PHE A 147 10.02 -4.32 -9.44
C PHE A 147 8.70 -5.08 -9.46
N ASN A 148 7.72 -4.55 -10.20
CA ASN A 148 6.41 -5.16 -10.43
C ASN A 148 5.91 -4.78 -11.84
N GLU A 149 4.71 -5.17 -12.21
CA GLU A 149 4.12 -4.89 -13.53
C GLU A 149 4.02 -3.38 -13.83
N GLN A 150 3.92 -2.52 -12.80
CA GLN A 150 3.84 -1.06 -12.94
C GLN A 150 5.20 -0.42 -13.22
N THR A 151 6.33 -1.12 -12.99
CA THR A 151 7.68 -0.54 -13.02
C THR A 151 8.05 0.02 -14.39
N THR A 152 7.78 -0.71 -15.47
CA THR A 152 8.10 -0.25 -16.83
C THR A 152 7.31 1.02 -17.20
N THR A 153 6.03 1.04 -16.87
CA THR A 153 5.16 2.20 -17.14
C THR A 153 5.55 3.40 -16.28
N GLY A 154 5.82 3.17 -14.99
CA GLY A 154 6.30 4.18 -14.07
C GLY A 154 7.65 4.77 -14.48
N LEU A 155 8.59 3.94 -14.93
CA LEU A 155 9.91 4.38 -15.42
C LEU A 155 9.77 5.26 -16.68
N LYS A 156 8.98 4.83 -17.67
CA LYS A 156 8.73 5.63 -18.88
C LYS A 156 8.10 6.99 -18.55
N LYS A 157 7.14 7.02 -17.61
CA LYS A 157 6.52 8.28 -17.15
C LYS A 157 7.53 9.17 -16.45
N SER A 158 8.37 8.61 -15.59
CA SER A 158 9.40 9.33 -14.83
C SER A 158 10.49 9.92 -15.76
N ILE A 159 10.96 9.14 -16.74
CA ILE A 159 11.92 9.63 -17.75
C ILE A 159 11.32 10.81 -18.50
N LYS A 160 10.09 10.70 -18.99
CA LYS A 160 9.43 11.82 -19.68
C LYS A 160 9.32 13.04 -18.78
N ALA A 161 8.90 12.90 -17.52
CA ALA A 161 8.74 14.01 -16.60
C ALA A 161 10.05 14.77 -16.35
N VAL A 162 11.18 14.07 -16.14
CA VAL A 162 12.47 14.72 -15.94
C VAL A 162 13.09 15.25 -17.23
N SER A 163 12.77 14.66 -18.40
CA SER A 163 13.27 15.12 -19.69
C SER A 163 12.57 16.38 -20.20
N TYR A 164 11.26 16.51 -19.95
CA TYR A 164 10.48 17.70 -20.40
C TYR A 164 10.91 18.99 -19.70
N THR A 165 11.47 18.93 -18.51
CA THR A 165 12.00 20.10 -17.80
C THR A 165 13.37 20.55 -18.33
N HIS A 166 14.07 19.71 -19.11
CA HIS A 166 15.38 20.03 -19.69
C HIS A 166 15.38 20.29 -21.21
N LEU A 167 14.30 19.96 -21.92
CA LEU A 167 14.23 20.07 -23.39
C LEU A 167 13.35 21.24 -23.88
N THR A 168 13.27 22.33 -23.15
CA THR A 168 13.02 23.61 -23.79
C THR A 168 14.33 24.08 -24.42
N LEU A 169 14.65 23.56 -25.61
CA LEU A 169 15.63 24.18 -26.47
C LEU A 169 15.22 25.66 -26.61
N PRO A 170 16.10 26.63 -26.35
CA PRO A 170 15.82 28.01 -26.70
C PRO A 170 15.68 28.08 -28.22
N THR A 171 14.47 28.17 -28.71
CA THR A 171 14.15 28.55 -30.09
C THR A 171 14.47 30.05 -30.23
N SER A 172 15.70 30.38 -30.33
CA SER A 172 16.12 31.69 -30.79
C SER A 172 17.45 31.60 -31.56
N TYR A 173 17.33 31.14 -32.79
CA TYR A 173 18.19 31.61 -33.85
C TYR A 173 17.28 32.06 -35.01
N ALA A 174 16.87 33.29 -34.94
CA ALA A 174 16.45 34.07 -36.09
C ALA A 174 17.55 35.10 -36.35
#